data_c3056d1112593a1111b453659bb81450
#
_entry.id   c3056d1112593a1111b453659bb81450
#
_cell.length_a   1.000
_cell.length_b   1.000
_cell.length_c   1.000
_cell.angle_alpha   90.00
_cell.angle_beta   90.00
_cell.angle_gamma   90.00
#
_symmetry.space_group_name_H-M   'P 1'
#
loop_
_entity.id
_entity.type
_entity.pdbx_description
1 polymer ?
#
loop_
_entity_poly.entity_id
_entity_poly.type
_entity_poly.pdbx_seq_one_letter_code
_entity_poly.pdbx_strand_id
1 'polypeptide(L)'
;TGNSGKELCFLNEIEDIMEHLVPQDILPFRDVLFKRIAKCLGSPNNQVAERTLCLWSSASYESVVMKDKDNVKAVARIVYPALRKCSEESESVSIRQMAQHVIGLLVDRCFDEVDALSRQYEGEHSRV
;
A
#
# COMPACT_ATOMS: atom_id res chain seq x y z
N THR A 1 -10.13 -19.34 -3.21
CA THR A 1 -11.40 -18.93 -3.78
C THR A 1 -11.21 -18.14 -5.07
N GLY A 2 -12.27 -18.01 -5.83
CA GLY A 2 -12.23 -17.39 -7.14
C GLY A 2 -11.86 -15.92 -7.20
N ASN A 3 -11.72 -15.24 -6.05
CA ASN A 3 -11.43 -13.81 -6.03
C ASN A 3 -9.96 -13.48 -6.25
N SER A 4 -9.04 -14.42 -6.01
CA SER A 4 -7.61 -14.16 -6.15
C SER A 4 -7.22 -13.82 -7.58
N GLY A 5 -7.79 -14.49 -8.57
CA GLY A 5 -7.52 -14.19 -9.97
C GLY A 5 -7.97 -12.78 -10.34
N LYS A 6 -9.13 -12.36 -9.86
CA LYS A 6 -9.64 -11.00 -10.10
C LYS A 6 -8.76 -9.95 -9.44
N GLU A 7 -8.28 -10.23 -8.23
CA GLU A 7 -7.40 -9.30 -7.53
C GLU A 7 -6.07 -9.14 -8.26
N LEU A 8 -5.49 -10.24 -8.75
CA LEU A 8 -4.24 -10.17 -9.52
C LEU A 8 -4.42 -9.38 -10.82
N CYS A 9 -5.54 -9.60 -11.53
CA CYS A 9 -5.86 -8.83 -12.73
C CYS A 9 -6.02 -7.34 -12.42
N PHE A 10 -6.73 -7.03 -11.33
CA PHE A 10 -6.90 -5.65 -10.87
C PHE A 10 -5.55 -4.97 -10.64
N LEU A 11 -4.65 -5.65 -9.93
CA LEU A 11 -3.33 -5.08 -9.62
C LEU A 11 -2.48 -4.87 -10.88
N ASN A 12 -2.55 -5.80 -11.82
CA ASN A 12 -1.84 -5.66 -13.09
C ASN A 12 -2.40 -4.48 -13.89
N GLU A 13 -3.73 -4.32 -13.93
CA GLU A 13 -4.37 -3.21 -14.63
C GLU A 13 -4.02 -1.86 -14.02
N ILE A 14 -3.94 -1.80 -12.69
CA ILE A 14 -3.56 -0.56 -11.99
C ILE A 14 -2.17 -0.14 -12.40
N GLU A 15 -1.23 -1.07 -12.45
CA GLU A 15 0.14 -0.73 -12.84
C GLU A 15 0.19 -0.21 -14.29
N ASP A 16 -0.55 -0.86 -15.19
CA ASP A 16 -0.60 -0.45 -16.59
C ASP A 16 -1.22 0.93 -16.75
N ILE A 17 -2.32 1.18 -16.04
CA ILE A 17 -3.04 2.47 -16.10
C ILE A 17 -2.16 3.60 -15.58
N MET A 18 -1.41 3.37 -14.51
CA MET A 18 -0.55 4.38 -13.91
C MET A 18 0.48 4.94 -14.88
N GLU A 19 0.86 4.17 -15.91
CA GLU A 19 1.79 4.64 -16.94
C GLU A 19 1.24 5.82 -17.74
N HIS A 20 -0.07 5.99 -17.75
CA HIS A 20 -0.77 7.01 -18.56
C HIS A 20 -1.33 8.16 -17.73
N LEU A 21 -1.06 8.18 -16.42
CA LEU A 21 -1.66 9.16 -15.51
C LEU A 21 -0.63 10.14 -14.99
N VAL A 22 -1.10 11.36 -14.68
CA VAL A 22 -0.37 12.31 -13.88
C VAL A 22 -0.98 12.34 -12.47
N PRO A 23 -0.28 12.90 -11.46
CA PRO A 23 -0.76 12.79 -10.07
C PRO A 23 -2.18 13.28 -9.82
N GLN A 24 -2.62 14.33 -10.52
CA GLN A 24 -3.95 14.88 -10.33
C GLN A 24 -5.06 13.94 -10.82
N ASP A 25 -4.72 13.08 -11.76
CA ASP A 25 -5.72 12.19 -12.39
C ASP A 25 -6.35 11.22 -11.39
N ILE A 26 -5.63 10.86 -10.32
CA ILE A 26 -6.15 9.88 -9.38
C ILE A 26 -7.05 10.49 -8.29
N LEU A 27 -7.08 11.81 -8.16
CA LEU A 27 -7.82 12.46 -7.07
C LEU A 27 -9.28 12.02 -6.97
N PRO A 28 -10.06 11.92 -8.07
CA PRO A 28 -11.47 11.55 -7.96
C PRO A 28 -11.72 10.14 -7.41
N PHE A 29 -10.75 9.22 -7.58
CA PHE A 29 -10.93 7.83 -7.18
C PHE A 29 -9.85 7.32 -6.21
N ARG A 30 -9.00 8.22 -5.73
CA ARG A 30 -7.84 7.86 -4.91
C ARG A 30 -8.24 7.06 -3.66
N ASP A 31 -9.22 7.53 -2.91
CA ASP A 31 -9.61 6.87 -1.67
C ASP A 31 -10.19 5.48 -1.93
N VAL A 32 -11.06 5.35 -2.91
CA VAL A 32 -11.67 4.07 -3.26
C VAL A 32 -10.61 3.09 -3.74
N LEU A 33 -9.71 3.57 -4.60
CA LEU A 33 -8.63 2.75 -5.15
C LEU A 33 -7.73 2.21 -4.05
N PHE A 34 -7.26 3.08 -3.16
CA PHE A 34 -6.30 2.67 -2.15
C PHE A 34 -6.91 1.89 -1.01
N LYS A 35 -8.19 2.07 -0.73
CA LYS A 35 -8.90 1.17 0.18
C LYS A 35 -8.94 -0.24 -0.37
N ARG A 36 -9.13 -0.39 -1.67
CA ARG A 36 -9.09 -1.70 -2.31
C ARG A 36 -7.67 -2.30 -2.31
N ILE A 37 -6.66 -1.47 -2.56
CA ILE A 37 -5.27 -1.91 -2.49
C ILE A 37 -4.93 -2.37 -1.06
N ALA A 38 -5.36 -1.63 -0.06
CA ALA A 38 -5.16 -2.01 1.34
C ALA A 38 -5.81 -3.37 1.64
N LYS A 39 -6.98 -3.60 1.08
CA LYS A 39 -7.66 -4.89 1.24
C LYS A 39 -6.87 -6.02 0.60
N CYS A 40 -6.24 -5.77 -0.55
CA CYS A 40 -5.37 -6.76 -1.20
C CYS A 40 -4.14 -7.08 -0.34
N LEU A 41 -3.61 -6.10 0.39
CA LEU A 41 -2.51 -6.35 1.32
C LEU A 41 -2.88 -7.35 2.41
N GLY A 42 -4.15 -7.34 2.82
CA GLY A 42 -4.65 -8.28 3.83
C GLY A 42 -5.16 -9.59 3.27
N SER A 43 -4.96 -9.85 1.99
CA SER A 43 -5.42 -11.10 1.38
C SER A 43 -4.74 -12.32 2.00
N PRO A 44 -5.50 -13.40 2.28
CA PRO A 44 -4.89 -14.64 2.74
C PRO A 44 -4.06 -15.35 1.66
N ASN A 45 -4.22 -14.93 0.40
CA ASN A 45 -3.42 -15.47 -0.70
C ASN A 45 -2.12 -14.68 -0.80
N ASN A 46 -1.00 -15.36 -0.54
CA ASN A 46 0.32 -14.72 -0.54
C ASN A 46 0.69 -14.09 -1.88
N GLN A 47 0.22 -14.67 -2.99
CA GLN A 47 0.50 -14.10 -4.32
C GLN A 47 -0.15 -12.73 -4.48
N VAL A 48 -1.36 -12.55 -3.96
CA VAL A 48 -2.05 -11.26 -4.01
C VAL A 48 -1.34 -10.22 -3.15
N ALA A 49 -1.00 -10.57 -1.92
CA ALA A 49 -0.30 -9.65 -1.01
C ALA A 49 1.06 -9.26 -1.60
N GLU A 50 1.80 -10.23 -2.12
CA GLU A 50 3.12 -9.98 -2.72
C GLU A 50 3.01 -9.09 -3.97
N ARG A 51 2.05 -9.38 -4.84
CA ARG A 51 1.83 -8.55 -6.04
C ARG A 51 1.47 -7.12 -5.67
N THR A 52 0.68 -6.96 -4.60
CA THR A 52 0.30 -5.62 -4.11
C THR A 52 1.54 -4.85 -3.66
N LEU A 53 2.41 -5.50 -2.90
CA LEU A 53 3.64 -4.87 -2.43
C LEU A 53 4.58 -4.50 -3.58
N CYS A 54 4.55 -5.26 -4.67
CA CYS A 54 5.35 -4.98 -5.86
C CYS A 54 4.95 -3.68 -6.57
N LEU A 55 3.75 -3.15 -6.32
CA LEU A 55 3.36 -1.86 -6.90
C LEU A 55 4.34 -0.76 -6.53
N TRP A 56 4.88 -0.80 -5.32
CA TRP A 56 5.81 0.22 -4.85
C TRP A 56 7.18 0.17 -5.55
N SER A 57 7.44 -0.88 -6.32
CA SER A 57 8.65 -0.98 -7.15
C SER A 57 8.42 -0.48 -8.58
N SER A 58 7.19 -0.14 -8.93
CA SER A 58 6.84 0.34 -10.27
C SER A 58 7.21 1.81 -10.42
N ALA A 59 7.91 2.16 -11.49
CA ALA A 59 8.30 3.54 -11.78
C ALA A 59 7.08 4.44 -12.03
N SER A 60 6.05 3.91 -12.69
CA SER A 60 4.83 4.67 -12.94
C SER A 60 4.07 4.94 -11.66
N TYR A 61 3.96 3.95 -10.79
CA TYR A 61 3.34 4.11 -9.48
C TYR A 61 4.09 5.16 -8.66
N GLU A 62 5.41 5.11 -8.67
CA GLU A 62 6.22 6.09 -7.95
C GLU A 62 5.95 7.52 -8.45
N SER A 63 5.90 7.71 -9.76
CA SER A 63 5.64 9.01 -10.36
C SER A 63 4.29 9.59 -9.97
N VAL A 64 3.25 8.77 -9.98
CA VAL A 64 1.87 9.24 -9.75
C VAL A 64 1.59 9.39 -8.25
N VAL A 65 2.10 8.49 -7.44
CA VAL A 65 1.74 8.38 -6.02
C VAL A 65 2.84 8.90 -5.11
N MET A 66 4.04 8.34 -5.23
CA MET A 66 5.08 8.55 -4.21
C MET A 66 5.77 9.90 -4.30
N LYS A 67 5.88 10.45 -5.50
CA LYS A 67 6.54 11.74 -5.71
C LYS A 67 5.62 12.94 -5.47
N ASP A 68 4.31 12.71 -5.41
CA ASP A 68 3.35 13.79 -5.14
C ASP A 68 3.06 13.83 -3.63
N LYS A 69 3.30 14.97 -3.01
CA LYS A 69 3.17 15.12 -1.55
C LYS A 69 1.77 14.83 -1.04
N ASP A 70 0.75 15.31 -1.74
CA ASP A 70 -0.63 15.10 -1.31
C ASP A 70 -1.04 13.63 -1.47
N ASN A 71 -0.68 13.05 -2.61
CA ASN A 71 -1.02 11.66 -2.88
C ASN A 71 -0.32 10.72 -1.90
N VAL A 72 0.96 10.90 -1.65
CA VAL A 72 1.68 9.98 -0.75
C VAL A 72 1.14 10.03 0.67
N LYS A 73 0.77 11.22 1.15
CA LYS A 73 0.18 11.36 2.49
C LYS A 73 -1.19 10.68 2.58
N ALA A 74 -2.03 10.92 1.60
CA ALA A 74 -3.37 10.34 1.57
C ALA A 74 -3.30 8.81 1.47
N VAL A 75 -2.41 8.31 0.62
CA VAL A 75 -2.20 6.88 0.45
C VAL A 75 -1.65 6.26 1.74
N ALA A 76 -0.69 6.91 2.37
CA ALA A 76 -0.12 6.42 3.62
C ALA A 76 -1.20 6.22 4.69
N ARG A 77 -2.11 7.20 4.82
CA ARG A 77 -3.20 7.09 5.80
C ARG A 77 -4.08 5.86 5.57
N ILE A 78 -4.27 5.51 4.32
CA ILE A 78 -5.16 4.39 3.96
C ILE A 78 -4.46 3.05 4.10
N VAL A 79 -3.21 2.95 3.62
CA VAL A 79 -2.52 1.66 3.53
C VAL A 79 -1.67 1.31 4.75
N TYR A 80 -1.33 2.29 5.59
CA TYR A 80 -0.39 2.06 6.68
C TYR A 80 -0.83 0.93 7.63
N PRO A 81 -2.09 0.90 8.11
CA PRO A 81 -2.50 -0.18 9.02
C PRO A 81 -2.35 -1.57 8.38
N ALA A 82 -2.69 -1.70 7.11
CA ALA A 82 -2.54 -2.96 6.39
C ALA A 82 -1.08 -3.34 6.22
N LEU A 83 -0.21 -2.38 5.91
CA LEU A 83 1.24 -2.61 5.81
C LEU A 83 1.84 -3.06 7.15
N ARG A 84 1.44 -2.39 8.24
CA ARG A 84 1.92 -2.76 9.58
C ARG A 84 1.52 -4.18 9.91
N LYS A 85 0.27 -4.53 9.64
CA LYS A 85 -0.21 -5.87 9.89
C LYS A 85 0.57 -6.91 9.07
N CYS A 86 0.81 -6.64 7.79
CA CYS A 86 1.63 -7.52 6.96
C CYS A 86 3.04 -7.67 7.52
N SER A 87 3.66 -6.58 7.96
CA SER A 87 5.03 -6.60 8.44
C SER A 87 5.19 -7.37 9.74
N GLU A 88 4.13 -7.51 10.52
CA GLU A 88 4.17 -8.14 11.82
C GLU A 88 3.55 -9.53 11.85
N GLU A 89 2.50 -9.76 11.06
CA GLU A 89 1.68 -10.95 11.20
C GLU A 89 1.74 -11.93 10.04
N SER A 90 2.28 -11.53 8.88
CA SER A 90 2.36 -12.46 7.74
C SER A 90 3.21 -13.68 8.11
N GLU A 91 2.75 -14.85 7.71
CA GLU A 91 3.53 -16.08 7.88
C GLU A 91 4.74 -16.14 6.95
N SER A 92 4.70 -15.40 5.84
CA SER A 92 5.80 -15.35 4.88
C SER A 92 6.83 -14.33 5.31
N VAL A 93 8.06 -14.79 5.52
CA VAL A 93 9.20 -13.89 5.83
C VAL A 93 9.41 -12.87 4.70
N SER A 94 9.28 -13.33 3.46
CA SER A 94 9.43 -12.47 2.28
C SER A 94 8.42 -11.33 2.30
N ILE A 95 7.14 -11.64 2.57
CA ILE A 95 6.08 -10.63 2.63
C ILE A 95 6.33 -9.64 3.77
N ARG A 96 6.74 -10.15 4.96
CA ARG A 96 7.06 -9.25 6.08
C ARG A 96 8.17 -8.27 5.71
N GLN A 97 9.21 -8.75 5.04
CA GLN A 97 10.33 -7.91 4.63
C GLN A 97 9.92 -6.90 3.57
N MET A 98 9.12 -7.32 2.59
CA MET A 98 8.60 -6.41 1.57
C MET A 98 7.74 -5.30 2.18
N ALA A 99 6.88 -5.66 3.14
CA ALA A 99 6.04 -4.68 3.83
C ALA A 99 6.89 -3.68 4.62
N GLN A 100 7.92 -4.15 5.31
CA GLN A 100 8.87 -3.28 6.02
C GLN A 100 9.58 -2.33 5.07
N HIS A 101 9.97 -2.80 3.90
CA HIS A 101 10.59 -1.96 2.89
C HIS A 101 9.65 -0.86 2.42
N VAL A 102 8.40 -1.20 2.15
CA VAL A 102 7.40 -0.21 1.72
C VAL A 102 7.15 0.83 2.81
N ILE A 103 7.05 0.41 4.07
CA ILE A 103 6.92 1.36 5.18
C ILE A 103 8.11 2.32 5.20
N GLY A 104 9.32 1.81 4.98
CA GLY A 104 10.51 2.65 4.89
C GLY A 104 10.44 3.68 3.77
N LEU A 105 9.89 3.30 2.62
CA LEU A 105 9.69 4.25 1.52
C LEU A 105 8.71 5.36 1.90
N LEU A 106 7.65 5.02 2.62
CA LEU A 106 6.69 6.01 3.11
C LEU A 106 7.33 6.94 4.15
N VAL A 107 8.15 6.40 5.04
CA VAL A 107 8.89 7.20 6.02
C VAL A 107 9.77 8.22 5.31
N ASP A 108 10.47 7.81 4.26
CA ASP A 108 11.34 8.71 3.51
C ASP A 108 10.58 9.84 2.85
N ARG A 109 9.34 9.60 2.44
CA ARG A 109 8.56 10.59 1.68
C ARG A 109 7.67 11.47 2.57
N CYS A 110 7.18 10.94 3.69
CA CYS A 110 6.26 11.68 4.55
C CYS A 110 6.44 11.26 6.02
N PHE A 111 7.61 11.54 6.56
CA PHE A 111 7.99 11.11 7.91
C PHE A 111 6.96 11.50 8.98
N ASP A 112 6.56 12.77 9.00
CA ASP A 112 5.66 13.25 10.06
C ASP A 112 4.31 12.54 10.03
N GLU A 113 3.80 12.29 8.82
CA GLU A 113 2.53 11.59 8.65
C GLU A 113 2.65 10.14 9.13
N VAL A 114 3.71 9.45 8.73
CA VAL A 114 3.92 8.06 9.11
C VAL A 114 4.18 7.93 10.60
N ASP A 115 4.91 8.87 11.19
CA ASP A 115 5.17 8.87 12.63
C ASP A 115 3.86 8.95 13.42
N ALA A 116 2.96 9.86 13.01
CA ALA A 116 1.65 9.99 13.64
C ALA A 116 0.81 8.70 13.48
N LEU A 117 0.83 8.12 12.28
CA LEU A 117 0.12 6.87 12.01
C LEU A 117 0.68 5.71 12.83
N SER A 118 2.00 5.66 12.99
CA SER A 118 2.66 4.63 13.79
C SER A 118 2.23 4.71 15.25
N ARG A 119 2.20 5.91 15.81
CA ARG A 119 1.76 6.12 17.18
C ARG A 119 0.30 5.71 17.38
N GLN A 120 -0.54 6.09 16.44
CA GLN A 120 -1.96 5.72 16.47
C GLN A 120 -2.13 4.21 16.42
N TYR A 121 -1.41 3.55 15.50
CA TYR A 121 -1.46 2.10 15.37
C TYR A 121 -1.02 1.39 16.65
N GLU A 122 0.09 1.83 17.22
CA GLU A 122 0.62 1.24 18.46
C GLU A 122 -0.33 1.46 19.64
N GLY A 123 -0.95 2.63 19.71
CA GLY A 123 -1.95 2.90 20.74
C GLY A 123 -3.15 1.99 20.65
N GLU A 124 -3.60 1.68 19.44
CA GLU A 124 -4.75 0.80 19.22
C GLU A 124 -4.43 -0.68 19.47
N HIS A 125 -3.18 -1.10 19.21
CA HIS A 125 -2.79 -2.51 19.23
C HIS A 125 -1.98 -2.92 20.44
N SER A 126 -1.61 -1.98 21.31
CA SER A 126 -0.86 -2.28 22.54
C SER A 126 -1.77 -2.47 23.75
N ARG A 127 -3.06 -2.39 23.58
CA ARG A 127 -4.03 -2.64 24.67
C ARG A 127 -4.17 -4.14 24.86
N VAL A 128 -3.82 -4.56 25.99
CA VAL A 128 -3.97 -5.97 26.35
C VAL A 128 -5.07 -6.07 27.41
#